data_94456041eb1f6c84440c250b48366953
#
_entry.id   94456041eb1f6c84440c250b48366953
#
_cell.length_a   1.000
_cell.length_b   1.000
_cell.length_c   1.000
_cell.angle_alpha   90.00
_cell.angle_beta   90.00
_cell.angle_gamma   90.00
#
_symmetry.space_group_name_H-M   'P 1'
#
loop_
_entity.id
_entity.type
_entity.pdbx_description
1 polymer ?
#
loop_
_entity_poly.entity_id
_entity_poly.type
_entity_poly.pdbx_seq_one_letter_code
_entity_poly.pdbx_strand_id
1 'polypeptide(L)'
;MAKKVVAIIKLAIDAGKATPAPPIGPALGQHGVNIMMFCKEYNAKTADKAGFVIPVEISVYEDRSFTFILKTPPASVLIRKAAGIEKGSGEPNKVKVGSITTAQLKEIAETKMPDLNANDIEAAMKIVGGTARNMGVTIAD
;
A
#
# COMPACT_ATOMS: atom_id res chain seq x y z
N MET A 1 7.29 16.77 -25.95
CA MET A 1 6.43 15.66 -26.39
C MET A 1 6.26 14.67 -25.24
N ALA A 2 5.04 14.15 -25.07
CA ALA A 2 4.80 13.15 -24.05
C ALA A 2 5.50 11.83 -24.43
N LYS A 3 6.28 11.28 -23.52
CA LYS A 3 6.94 9.99 -23.71
C LYS A 3 5.91 8.88 -23.64
N LYS A 4 6.07 7.87 -24.48
CA LYS A 4 5.15 6.74 -24.46
C LYS A 4 5.50 5.77 -23.33
N VAL A 5 4.48 5.40 -22.55
CA VAL A 5 4.63 4.40 -21.49
C VAL A 5 4.62 3.01 -22.12
N VAL A 6 5.68 2.24 -21.93
CA VAL A 6 5.78 0.86 -22.44
C VAL A 6 5.37 -0.18 -21.42
N ALA A 7 5.47 0.14 -20.12
CA ALA A 7 5.08 -0.77 -19.05
C ALA A 7 4.72 -0.01 -17.79
N ILE A 8 3.81 -0.59 -17.02
CA ILE A 8 3.47 -0.10 -15.67
C ILE A 8 3.74 -1.25 -14.70
N ILE A 9 4.57 -0.98 -13.70
CA ILE A 9 4.96 -1.96 -12.68
C ILE A 9 4.34 -1.54 -11.34
N LYS A 10 3.64 -2.44 -10.71
CA LYS A 10 3.03 -2.20 -9.38
C LYS A 10 3.72 -3.07 -8.34
N LEU A 11 4.29 -2.42 -7.34
CA LEU A 11 5.01 -3.10 -6.25
C LEU A 11 4.52 -2.57 -4.91
N ALA A 12 4.61 -3.41 -3.89
CA ALA A 12 4.37 -3.01 -2.50
C ALA A 12 5.68 -3.25 -1.73
N ILE A 13 6.29 -2.17 -1.27
CA ILE A 13 7.64 -2.20 -0.67
C ILE A 13 7.57 -1.52 0.69
N ASP A 14 8.32 -2.04 1.66
CA ASP A 14 8.46 -1.40 2.96
C ASP A 14 9.11 -0.01 2.80
N ALA A 15 8.51 0.98 3.43
CA ALA A 15 9.00 2.37 3.36
C ALA A 15 10.45 2.48 3.85
N GLY A 16 11.29 3.13 3.05
CA GLY A 16 12.70 3.33 3.38
C GLY A 16 13.58 2.09 3.26
N LYS A 17 13.04 0.96 2.79
CA LYS A 17 13.76 -0.32 2.71
C LYS A 17 13.86 -0.89 1.29
N ALA A 18 13.69 -0.07 0.28
CA ALA A 18 13.85 -0.52 -1.10
C ALA A 18 15.31 -0.91 -1.37
N THR A 19 15.51 -2.12 -1.91
CA THR A 19 16.82 -2.66 -2.24
C THR A 19 16.75 -3.34 -3.62
N PRO A 20 17.89 -3.54 -4.30
CA PRO A 20 17.91 -4.26 -5.57
C PRO A 20 17.55 -5.75 -5.48
N ALA A 21 17.39 -6.27 -4.27
CA ALA A 21 16.99 -7.66 -4.04
C ALA A 21 15.56 -7.92 -4.52
N PRO A 22 15.16 -9.17 -4.82
CA PRO A 22 13.77 -9.47 -5.16
C PRO A 22 12.79 -8.92 -4.12
N PRO A 23 11.59 -8.44 -4.53
CA PRO A 23 11.03 -8.47 -5.89
C PRO A 23 11.40 -7.30 -6.80
N ILE A 24 12.11 -6.31 -6.31
CA ILE A 24 12.38 -5.05 -7.04
C ILE A 24 13.33 -5.28 -8.23
N GLY A 25 14.45 -5.96 -7.99
CA GLY A 25 15.46 -6.20 -9.02
C GLY A 25 14.91 -6.85 -10.28
N PRO A 26 14.30 -8.03 -10.19
CA PRO A 26 13.71 -8.69 -11.35
C PRO A 26 12.61 -7.88 -12.03
N ALA A 27 11.74 -7.23 -11.26
CA ALA A 27 10.63 -6.47 -11.81
C ALA A 27 11.10 -5.28 -12.66
N LEU A 28 12.09 -4.55 -12.19
CA LEU A 28 12.66 -3.39 -12.90
C LEU A 28 13.69 -3.79 -13.95
N GLY A 29 14.47 -4.84 -13.68
CA GLY A 29 15.50 -5.32 -14.57
C GLY A 29 14.98 -5.77 -15.93
N GLN A 30 13.81 -6.37 -15.97
CA GLN A 30 13.16 -6.81 -17.22
C GLN A 30 12.90 -5.64 -18.18
N HIS A 31 12.73 -4.45 -17.66
CA HIS A 31 12.43 -3.26 -18.44
C HIS A 31 13.65 -2.34 -18.64
N GLY A 32 14.82 -2.75 -18.14
CA GLY A 32 16.05 -2.00 -18.28
C GLY A 32 16.08 -0.70 -17.47
N VAL A 33 15.29 -0.61 -16.42
CA VAL A 33 15.23 0.56 -15.54
C VAL A 33 16.44 0.57 -14.57
N ASN A 34 16.94 1.75 -14.24
CA ASN A 34 18.01 1.89 -13.26
C ASN A 34 17.48 1.62 -11.84
N ILE A 35 17.71 0.41 -11.35
CA ILE A 35 17.21 -0.09 -10.06
C ILE A 35 17.74 0.74 -8.89
N MET A 36 19.02 1.06 -8.89
CA MET A 36 19.67 1.82 -7.80
C MET A 36 19.08 3.23 -7.67
N MET A 37 18.84 3.88 -8.81
CA MET A 37 18.24 5.21 -8.84
C MET A 37 16.81 5.18 -8.26
N PHE A 38 16.02 4.18 -8.65
CA PHE A 38 14.67 3.98 -8.11
C PHE A 38 14.71 3.77 -6.60
N CYS A 39 15.54 2.85 -6.12
CA CYS A 39 15.65 2.56 -4.69
C CYS A 39 16.03 3.81 -3.89
N LYS A 40 16.98 4.59 -4.37
CA LYS A 40 17.41 5.83 -3.73
C LYS A 40 16.27 6.85 -3.63
N GLU A 41 15.58 7.09 -4.73
CA GLU A 41 14.47 8.04 -4.77
C GLU A 41 13.29 7.58 -3.92
N TYR A 42 12.94 6.30 -3.99
CA TYR A 42 11.87 5.71 -3.20
C TYR A 42 12.16 5.83 -1.70
N ASN A 43 13.36 5.44 -1.29
CA ASN A 43 13.76 5.52 0.12
C ASN A 43 13.74 6.97 0.63
N ALA A 44 14.19 7.92 -0.18
CA ALA A 44 14.16 9.34 0.17
C ALA A 44 12.72 9.86 0.37
N LYS A 45 11.80 9.45 -0.51
CA LYS A 45 10.40 9.90 -0.46
C LYS A 45 9.58 9.20 0.63
N THR A 46 9.99 8.03 1.08
CA THR A 46 9.27 7.23 2.07
C THR A 46 9.94 7.19 3.44
N ALA A 47 11.03 7.91 3.62
CA ALA A 47 11.78 7.91 4.89
C ALA A 47 10.93 8.32 6.10
N ASP A 48 10.00 9.26 5.91
CA ASP A 48 9.07 9.73 6.94
C ASP A 48 7.92 8.75 7.23
N LYS A 49 7.75 7.74 6.39
CA LYS A 49 6.68 6.74 6.48
C LYS A 49 7.20 5.36 6.89
N ALA A 50 8.37 5.31 7.50
CA ALA A 50 8.98 4.05 7.94
C ALA A 50 8.03 3.24 8.83
N GLY A 51 8.01 1.92 8.66
CA GLY A 51 7.12 1.02 9.37
C GLY A 51 5.81 0.70 8.63
N PHE A 52 5.57 1.32 7.48
CA PHE A 52 4.43 1.01 6.61
C PHE A 52 4.90 0.39 5.31
N VAL A 53 4.07 -0.46 4.74
CA VAL A 53 4.25 -0.91 3.35
C VAL A 53 3.61 0.14 2.45
N ILE A 54 4.41 0.74 1.57
CA ILE A 54 3.93 1.77 0.65
C ILE A 54 3.87 1.19 -0.76
N PRO A 55 2.66 1.02 -1.33
CA PRO A 55 2.53 0.61 -2.72
C PRO A 55 3.08 1.68 -3.65
N VAL A 56 3.75 1.26 -4.71
CA VAL A 56 4.29 2.16 -5.73
C VAL A 56 3.86 1.68 -7.11
N GLU A 57 3.48 2.62 -7.95
CA GLU A 57 3.17 2.38 -9.35
C GLU A 57 4.22 3.07 -10.19
N ILE A 58 5.01 2.29 -10.92
CA ILE A 58 6.16 2.75 -11.71
C ILE A 58 5.77 2.72 -13.18
N SER A 59 5.86 3.86 -13.85
CA SER A 59 5.65 3.96 -15.30
C SER A 59 7.01 3.96 -16.00
N VAL A 60 7.24 3.00 -16.88
CA VAL A 60 8.47 2.87 -17.66
C VAL A 60 8.22 3.39 -19.08
N TYR A 61 9.11 4.24 -19.56
CA TYR A 61 9.01 4.87 -20.89
C TYR A 61 9.94 4.19 -21.90
N GLU A 62 9.71 4.47 -23.17
CA GLU A 62 10.49 3.90 -24.30
C GLU A 62 12.00 4.15 -24.17
N ASP A 63 12.39 5.29 -23.61
CA ASP A 63 13.80 5.67 -23.42
C ASP A 63 14.44 5.05 -22.14
N ARG A 64 13.74 4.09 -21.51
CA ARG A 64 14.13 3.45 -20.26
C ARG A 64 14.12 4.38 -19.04
N SER A 65 13.61 5.58 -19.19
CA SER A 65 13.34 6.43 -18.04
C SER A 65 12.09 5.94 -17.31
N PHE A 66 11.92 6.38 -16.08
CA PHE A 66 10.77 5.99 -15.28
C PHE A 66 10.25 7.17 -14.46
N THR A 67 8.96 7.09 -14.13
CA THR A 67 8.35 7.92 -13.10
C THR A 67 7.58 6.99 -12.17
N PHE A 68 7.37 7.40 -10.94
CA PHE A 68 6.59 6.59 -10.01
C PHE A 68 5.69 7.44 -9.13
N ILE A 69 4.59 6.84 -8.73
CA ILE A 69 3.58 7.43 -7.87
C ILE A 69 3.49 6.57 -6.62
N LEU A 70 3.55 7.19 -5.45
CA LEU A 70 3.36 6.50 -4.17
C LEU A 70 1.87 6.51 -3.83
N LYS A 71 1.37 5.36 -3.43
CA LYS A 71 -0.01 5.19 -2.95
C LYS A 71 -0.03 5.21 -1.42
N THR A 72 -1.21 5.28 -0.84
CA THR A 72 -1.36 5.12 0.60
C THR A 72 -1.12 3.67 1.02
N PRO A 73 -0.72 3.39 2.28
CA PRO A 73 -0.54 2.01 2.73
C PRO A 73 -1.79 1.17 2.48
N PRO A 74 -1.65 -0.14 2.18
CA PRO A 74 -2.81 -1.01 2.01
C PRO A 74 -3.70 -1.01 3.25
N ALA A 75 -5.01 -1.03 3.06
CA ALA A 75 -5.96 -1.04 4.18
C ALA A 75 -5.71 -2.20 5.14
N SER A 76 -5.34 -3.36 4.62
CA SER A 76 -5.00 -4.53 5.44
C SER A 76 -3.84 -4.28 6.40
N VAL A 77 -2.81 -3.57 5.96
CA VAL A 77 -1.66 -3.22 6.81
C VAL A 77 -2.07 -2.25 7.91
N LEU A 78 -2.86 -1.23 7.58
CA LEU A 78 -3.38 -0.26 8.53
C LEU A 78 -4.28 -0.92 9.58
N ILE A 79 -5.14 -1.83 9.15
CA ILE A 79 -6.06 -2.57 10.04
C ILE A 79 -5.27 -3.47 10.99
N ARG A 80 -4.29 -4.23 10.49
CA ARG A 80 -3.44 -5.08 11.34
C ARG A 80 -2.71 -4.27 12.40
N LYS A 81 -2.19 -3.13 12.01
CA LYS A 81 -1.46 -2.24 12.93
C LYS A 81 -2.40 -1.66 13.99
N ALA A 82 -3.59 -1.23 13.63
CA ALA A 82 -4.59 -0.70 14.55
C ALA A 82 -5.11 -1.77 15.51
N ALA A 83 -5.31 -3.00 15.02
CA ALA A 83 -5.77 -4.12 15.83
C ALA A 83 -4.65 -4.78 16.66
N GLY A 84 -3.39 -4.47 16.38
CA GLY A 84 -2.24 -5.06 17.08
C GLY A 84 -2.00 -6.52 16.72
N ILE A 85 -2.37 -6.96 15.52
CA ILE A 85 -2.20 -8.34 15.06
C ILE A 85 -1.15 -8.41 13.96
N GLU A 86 -0.44 -9.53 13.88
CA GLU A 86 0.57 -9.75 12.83
C GLU A 86 -0.04 -10.23 11.53
N LYS A 87 -1.10 -11.02 11.60
CA LYS A 87 -1.73 -11.65 10.44
C LYS A 87 -3.24 -11.71 10.61
N GLY A 88 -3.94 -11.55 9.49
CA GLY A 88 -5.39 -11.72 9.43
C GLY A 88 -5.79 -13.20 9.57
N SER A 89 -7.09 -13.43 9.81
CA SER A 89 -7.64 -14.79 9.94
C SER A 89 -7.65 -15.55 8.62
N GLY A 90 -7.32 -16.83 8.66
CA GLY A 90 -7.51 -17.76 7.54
C GLY A 90 -8.98 -18.14 7.34
N GLU A 91 -9.79 -18.04 8.39
CA GLU A 91 -11.24 -18.31 8.37
C GLU A 91 -12.01 -17.15 8.99
N PRO A 92 -12.08 -15.99 8.32
CA PRO A 92 -12.56 -14.75 8.94
C PRO A 92 -14.05 -14.79 9.35
N ASN A 93 -14.83 -15.65 8.73
CA ASN A 93 -16.24 -15.84 9.09
C ASN A 93 -16.45 -16.69 10.35
N LYS A 94 -15.44 -17.45 10.75
CA LYS A 94 -15.49 -18.35 11.92
C LYS A 94 -14.56 -17.90 13.04
N VAL A 95 -13.34 -17.52 12.69
CA VAL A 95 -12.29 -17.16 13.66
C VAL A 95 -12.00 -15.66 13.56
N LYS A 96 -12.28 -14.93 14.62
CA LYS A 96 -11.96 -13.51 14.76
C LYS A 96 -10.61 -13.39 15.48
N VAL A 97 -9.71 -12.57 14.92
CA VAL A 97 -8.32 -12.45 15.42
C VAL A 97 -8.04 -11.13 16.12
N GLY A 98 -8.95 -10.17 16.02
CA GLY A 98 -8.78 -8.88 16.68
C GLY A 98 -9.99 -7.98 16.50
N SER A 99 -9.88 -6.78 17.03
CA SER A 99 -10.93 -5.76 16.90
C SER A 99 -10.29 -4.37 16.79
N ILE A 100 -11.02 -3.47 16.15
CA ILE A 100 -10.69 -2.04 16.10
C ILE A 100 -11.91 -1.25 16.53
N THR A 101 -11.68 -0.05 17.04
CA THR A 101 -12.78 0.86 17.40
C THR A 101 -13.27 1.63 16.17
N THR A 102 -14.46 2.20 16.26
CA THR A 102 -14.99 3.07 15.21
C THR A 102 -14.08 4.28 14.96
N ALA A 103 -13.47 4.82 16.01
CA ALA A 103 -12.49 5.91 15.88
C ALA A 103 -11.26 5.50 15.07
N GLN A 104 -10.72 4.30 15.33
CA GLN A 104 -9.59 3.75 14.57
C GLN A 104 -9.98 3.50 13.10
N LEU A 105 -11.17 2.99 12.86
CA LEU A 105 -11.72 2.78 11.52
C LEU A 105 -11.80 4.11 10.76
N LYS A 106 -12.24 5.16 11.43
CA LYS A 106 -12.31 6.51 10.84
C LYS A 106 -10.92 7.04 10.46
N GLU A 107 -9.93 6.88 11.33
CA GLU A 107 -8.53 7.29 11.05
C GLU A 107 -7.97 6.57 9.83
N ILE A 108 -8.22 5.26 9.72
CA ILE A 108 -7.78 4.46 8.57
C ILE A 108 -8.48 4.95 7.30
N ALA A 109 -9.78 5.20 7.36
CA ALA A 109 -10.55 5.70 6.24
C ALA A 109 -10.05 7.08 5.77
N GLU A 110 -9.74 7.97 6.68
CA GLU A 110 -9.17 9.29 6.38
C GLU A 110 -7.81 9.16 5.68
N THR A 111 -6.95 8.27 6.15
CA THR A 111 -5.64 8.00 5.55
C THR A 111 -5.77 7.46 4.13
N LYS A 112 -6.76 6.60 3.91
CA LYS A 112 -7.02 5.96 2.60
C LYS A 112 -7.81 6.82 1.63
N MET A 113 -8.46 7.87 2.11
CA MET A 113 -9.38 8.70 1.32
C MET A 113 -8.84 9.11 -0.07
N PRO A 114 -7.56 9.53 -0.22
CA PRO A 114 -7.02 9.89 -1.53
C PRO A 114 -7.03 8.78 -2.58
N ASP A 115 -6.99 7.51 -2.14
CA ASP A 115 -6.96 6.34 -3.04
C ASP A 115 -8.34 5.69 -3.20
N LEU A 116 -9.34 6.15 -2.46
CA LEU A 116 -10.69 5.60 -2.52
C LEU A 116 -11.59 6.44 -3.42
N ASN A 117 -12.59 5.81 -4.00
CA ASN A 117 -13.63 6.49 -4.77
C ASN A 117 -14.84 6.87 -3.91
N ALA A 118 -14.67 6.89 -2.59
CA ALA A 118 -15.71 7.29 -1.66
C ALA A 118 -15.96 8.79 -1.73
N ASN A 119 -17.22 9.19 -1.64
CA ASN A 119 -17.62 10.60 -1.69
C ASN A 119 -17.50 11.28 -0.33
N ASP A 120 -17.60 10.51 0.75
CA ASP A 120 -17.54 11.01 2.13
C ASP A 120 -16.81 10.01 3.04
N ILE A 121 -16.56 10.40 4.28
CA ILE A 121 -15.84 9.59 5.24
C ILE A 121 -16.64 8.34 5.66
N GLU A 122 -17.97 8.42 5.72
CA GLU A 122 -18.82 7.29 6.08
C GLU A 122 -18.73 6.19 5.03
N ALA A 123 -18.75 6.55 3.75
CA ALA A 123 -18.56 5.61 2.65
C ALA A 123 -17.18 4.97 2.71
N ALA A 124 -16.13 5.76 2.98
CA ALA A 124 -14.78 5.27 3.15
C ALA A 124 -14.67 4.28 4.32
N MET A 125 -15.32 4.57 5.44
CA MET A 125 -15.38 3.68 6.60
C MET A 125 -16.04 2.34 6.27
N LYS A 126 -17.09 2.34 5.46
CA LYS A 126 -17.75 1.10 5.00
C LYS A 126 -16.82 0.26 4.14
N ILE A 127 -16.07 0.88 3.25
CA ILE A 127 -15.10 0.19 2.39
C ILE A 127 -14.01 -0.48 3.24
N VAL A 128 -13.40 0.26 4.15
CA VAL A 128 -12.37 -0.24 5.04
C VAL A 128 -12.94 -1.30 6.01
N GLY A 129 -14.15 -1.08 6.50
CA GLY A 129 -14.85 -2.03 7.37
C GLY A 129 -15.10 -3.39 6.70
N GLY A 130 -15.42 -3.39 5.41
CA GLY A 130 -15.52 -4.63 4.62
C GLY A 130 -14.20 -5.38 4.56
N THR A 131 -13.10 -4.67 4.37
CA THR A 131 -11.74 -5.27 4.41
C THR A 131 -11.44 -5.86 5.78
N ALA A 132 -11.75 -5.13 6.86
CA ALA A 132 -11.55 -5.60 8.23
C ALA A 132 -12.35 -6.88 8.50
N ARG A 133 -13.59 -6.92 8.09
CA ARG A 133 -14.45 -8.11 8.22
C ARG A 133 -13.83 -9.32 7.52
N ASN A 134 -13.32 -9.13 6.31
CA ASN A 134 -12.69 -10.19 5.55
C ASN A 134 -11.35 -10.65 6.16
N MET A 135 -10.77 -9.87 7.04
CA MET A 135 -9.56 -10.23 7.78
C MET A 135 -9.85 -10.91 9.12
N GLY A 136 -11.10 -11.01 9.52
CA GLY A 136 -11.47 -11.51 10.83
C GLY A 136 -11.29 -10.48 11.95
N VAL A 137 -11.32 -9.21 11.60
CA VAL A 137 -11.25 -8.10 12.55
C VAL A 137 -12.65 -7.52 12.74
N THR A 138 -13.11 -7.47 13.99
CA THR A 138 -14.42 -6.90 14.33
C THR A 138 -14.30 -5.40 14.61
N ILE A 139 -15.38 -4.68 14.42
CA ILE A 139 -15.44 -3.25 14.71
C ILE A 139 -16.28 -3.06 15.97
N ALA A 140 -15.66 -2.49 17.00
CA ALA A 140 -16.28 -2.20 18.28
C ALA A 140 -16.52 -0.69 18.41
N ASP A 141 -17.58 -0.33 19.07
CA ASP A 141 -17.86 1.09 19.38
C ASP A 141 -17.03 1.59 20.57
#